data_c1f64ef9426c9dafec1423163fff18af
#
_entry.id   c1f64ef9426c9dafec1423163fff18af
#
_cell.length_a   1.000
_cell.length_b   1.000
_cell.length_c   1.000
_cell.angle_alpha   90.00
_cell.angle_beta   90.00
_cell.angle_gamma   90.00
#
_symmetry.space_group_name_H-M   'P 1'
#
loop_
_entity.id
_entity.type
_entity.pdbx_description
1 polymer ?
#
loop_
_entity_poly.entity_id
_entity_poly.type
_entity_poly.pdbx_seq_one_letter_code
_entity_poly.pdbx_strand_id
1 'polypeptide(L)'
;DPSTTSASKLMRHVGLVPQEPADLLEAVTVADECRTADSDSGSEPGTCRALLALLAPEITDETHPRDLSEGQRLLLALSIVLAARPQVVLLDEPTRGLDYPTKARLSAILRDLADSGHAVALATHDVELVAETADRVAMLADGELVAQGPTSDVITSSPLFSPQVTKVVAP
;
A
#
# COMPACT_ATOMS: atom_id res chain seq x y z
N ASP A 1 -11.63 -21.15 -1.07
CA ASP A 1 -11.51 -21.11 0.39
C ASP A 1 -10.02 -20.90 0.74
N PRO A 2 -9.64 -19.81 1.44
CA PRO A 2 -8.26 -19.53 1.81
C PRO A 2 -7.60 -20.67 2.60
N SER A 3 -8.36 -21.37 3.45
CA SER A 3 -7.83 -22.45 4.30
C SER A 3 -7.37 -23.70 3.52
N THR A 4 -7.82 -23.85 2.29
CA THR A 4 -7.50 -24.99 1.41
C THR A 4 -6.59 -24.61 0.24
N THR A 5 -6.23 -23.32 0.13
CA THR A 5 -5.39 -22.79 -0.95
C THR A 5 -3.94 -22.75 -0.52
N SER A 6 -2.99 -23.18 -1.37
CA SER A 6 -1.56 -23.05 -1.06
C SER A 6 -1.15 -21.59 -0.94
N ALA A 7 -0.15 -21.29 -0.09
CA ALA A 7 0.33 -19.93 0.15
C ALA A 7 0.71 -19.20 -1.14
N SER A 8 1.46 -19.83 -2.05
CA SER A 8 1.86 -19.25 -3.33
C SER A 8 0.68 -18.92 -4.26
N LYS A 9 -0.40 -19.72 -4.20
CA LYS A 9 -1.63 -19.38 -4.93
C LYS A 9 -2.38 -18.24 -4.28
N LEU A 10 -2.43 -18.20 -2.94
CA LEU A 10 -3.10 -17.13 -2.20
C LEU A 10 -2.43 -15.77 -2.47
N MET A 11 -1.10 -15.73 -2.48
CA MET A 11 -0.33 -14.52 -2.77
C MET A 11 -0.63 -13.92 -4.16
N ARG A 12 -1.02 -14.72 -5.14
CA ARG A 12 -1.46 -14.25 -6.46
C ARG A 12 -2.89 -13.67 -6.47
N HIS A 13 -3.67 -13.95 -5.46
CA HIS A 13 -5.02 -13.39 -5.34
C HIS A 13 -5.02 -12.15 -4.47
N VAL A 14 -4.33 -12.20 -3.32
CA VAL A 14 -4.35 -11.13 -2.34
C VAL A 14 -2.94 -10.92 -1.80
N GLY A 15 -2.49 -9.69 -1.83
CA GLY A 15 -1.29 -9.21 -1.16
C GLY A 15 -1.67 -8.23 -0.04
N LEU A 16 -1.01 -8.33 1.10
CA LEU A 16 -1.21 -7.44 2.25
C LEU A 16 0.10 -6.77 2.61
N VAL A 17 0.07 -5.45 2.66
CA VAL A 17 1.10 -4.63 3.31
C VAL A 17 0.58 -4.27 4.70
N PRO A 18 1.18 -4.80 5.78
CA PRO A 18 0.71 -4.56 7.14
C PRO A 18 1.05 -3.14 7.61
N GLN A 19 0.45 -2.73 8.72
CA GLN A 19 0.68 -1.43 9.37
C GLN A 19 2.15 -1.20 9.74
N GLU A 20 2.88 -2.27 10.11
CA GLU A 20 4.33 -2.24 10.33
C GLU A 20 5.02 -2.99 9.18
N PRO A 21 5.48 -2.30 8.13
CA PRO A 21 6.12 -2.96 6.98
C PRO A 21 7.35 -3.79 7.34
N ALA A 22 8.00 -3.46 8.47
CA ALA A 22 9.13 -4.21 9.00
C ALA A 22 8.81 -5.68 9.33
N ASP A 23 7.54 -6.01 9.59
CA ASP A 23 7.10 -7.38 9.88
C ASP A 23 7.25 -8.33 8.67
N LEU A 24 7.41 -7.77 7.48
CA LEU A 24 7.68 -8.53 6.25
C LEU A 24 9.17 -8.66 5.92
N LEU A 25 10.06 -8.00 6.70
CA LEU A 25 11.47 -7.85 6.37
C LEU A 25 12.33 -8.65 7.36
N GLU A 26 12.82 -9.82 6.92
CA GLU A 26 13.56 -10.76 7.76
C GLU A 26 15.03 -10.91 7.33
N ALA A 27 15.38 -10.55 6.10
CA ALA A 27 16.72 -10.74 5.57
C ALA A 27 17.72 -9.66 6.04
N VAL A 28 18.99 -9.91 5.80
CA VAL A 28 20.08 -9.01 6.20
C VAL A 28 20.30 -7.89 5.19
N THR A 29 19.96 -8.12 3.92
CA THR A 29 20.10 -7.14 2.85
C THR A 29 18.82 -7.02 2.02
N VAL A 30 18.63 -5.85 1.39
CA VAL A 30 17.54 -5.61 0.44
C VAL A 30 17.58 -6.61 -0.72
N ALA A 31 18.79 -6.96 -1.22
CA ALA A 31 18.93 -7.95 -2.28
C ALA A 31 18.43 -9.34 -1.84
N ASP A 32 18.65 -9.71 -0.58
CA ASP A 32 18.19 -10.99 -0.04
C ASP A 32 16.68 -11.01 0.11
N GLU A 33 16.08 -9.91 0.60
CA GLU A 33 14.62 -9.75 0.66
C GLU A 33 13.98 -9.94 -0.72
N CYS A 34 14.50 -9.25 -1.73
CA CYS A 34 13.97 -9.36 -3.09
C CYS A 34 14.11 -10.78 -3.65
N ARG A 35 15.24 -11.48 -3.39
CA ARG A 35 15.42 -12.87 -3.84
C ARG A 35 14.45 -13.83 -3.15
N THR A 36 14.24 -13.65 -1.87
CA THR A 36 13.29 -14.45 -1.10
C THR A 36 11.87 -14.24 -1.63
N ALA A 37 11.47 -12.97 -1.85
CA ALA A 37 10.16 -12.64 -2.41
C ALA A 37 9.91 -13.28 -3.79
N ASP A 38 10.90 -13.25 -4.69
CA ASP A 38 10.80 -13.90 -6.00
C ASP A 38 10.63 -15.42 -5.86
N SER A 39 11.40 -16.06 -4.97
CA SER A 39 11.33 -17.50 -4.71
C SER A 39 9.96 -17.92 -4.15
N ASP A 40 9.45 -17.21 -3.14
CA ASP A 40 8.22 -17.55 -2.44
C ASP A 40 6.97 -17.33 -3.31
N SER A 41 7.00 -16.27 -4.11
CA SER A 41 5.94 -15.98 -5.08
C SER A 41 5.99 -16.87 -6.33
N GLY A 42 7.11 -17.54 -6.58
CA GLY A 42 7.38 -18.27 -7.82
C GLY A 42 7.50 -17.33 -9.02
N SER A 43 7.99 -16.13 -8.80
CA SER A 43 8.25 -15.12 -9.84
C SER A 43 9.63 -15.32 -10.48
N GLU A 44 9.82 -14.71 -11.64
CA GLU A 44 11.13 -14.72 -12.28
C GLU A 44 12.16 -13.99 -11.40
N PRO A 45 13.40 -14.53 -11.25
CA PRO A 45 14.43 -13.89 -10.48
C PRO A 45 14.69 -12.45 -10.92
N GLY A 46 14.73 -11.50 -9.97
CA GLY A 46 14.91 -10.08 -10.22
C GLY A 46 13.62 -9.29 -10.36
N THR A 47 12.43 -9.92 -10.30
CA THR A 47 11.13 -9.26 -10.40
C THR A 47 10.94 -8.24 -9.26
N CYS A 48 11.13 -8.65 -8.01
CA CYS A 48 11.00 -7.77 -6.85
C CYS A 48 12.00 -6.61 -6.91
N ARG A 49 13.25 -6.91 -7.28
CA ARG A 49 14.28 -5.86 -7.40
C ARG A 49 13.98 -4.85 -8.51
N ALA A 50 13.43 -5.31 -9.63
CA ALA A 50 12.99 -4.42 -10.71
C ALA A 50 11.82 -3.52 -10.28
N LEU A 51 10.86 -4.05 -9.53
CA LEU A 51 9.78 -3.27 -8.93
C LEU A 51 10.33 -2.22 -7.95
N LEU A 52 11.24 -2.62 -7.06
CA LEU A 52 11.87 -1.70 -6.11
C LEU A 52 12.64 -0.60 -6.82
N ALA A 53 13.31 -0.89 -7.94
CA ALA A 53 14.03 0.12 -8.72
C ALA A 53 13.08 1.18 -9.33
N LEU A 54 11.84 0.80 -9.63
CA LEU A 54 10.80 1.74 -10.08
C LEU A 54 10.21 2.54 -8.91
N LEU A 55 9.96 1.87 -7.79
CA LEU A 55 9.30 2.48 -6.63
C LEU A 55 10.27 3.29 -5.75
N ALA A 56 11.52 2.87 -5.61
CA ALA A 56 12.52 3.46 -4.73
C ALA A 56 13.95 3.26 -5.28
N PRO A 57 14.30 3.92 -6.40
CA PRO A 57 15.59 3.73 -7.08
C PRO A 57 16.81 4.09 -6.21
N GLU A 58 16.62 4.86 -5.15
CA GLU A 58 17.65 5.26 -4.20
C GLU A 58 18.09 4.13 -3.25
N ILE A 59 17.31 3.06 -3.13
CA ILE A 59 17.62 1.95 -2.22
C ILE A 59 18.63 1.01 -2.90
N THR A 60 19.77 0.78 -2.23
CA THR A 60 20.82 -0.10 -2.72
C THR A 60 20.66 -1.53 -2.21
N ASP A 61 21.26 -2.48 -2.94
CA ASP A 61 21.15 -3.91 -2.68
C ASP A 61 21.76 -4.33 -1.33
N GLU A 62 22.83 -3.66 -0.92
CA GLU A 62 23.59 -3.94 0.30
C GLU A 62 22.98 -3.33 1.56
N THR A 63 21.98 -2.46 1.40
CA THR A 63 21.32 -1.80 2.52
C THR A 63 20.64 -2.82 3.43
N HIS A 64 20.84 -2.70 4.75
CA HIS A 64 20.09 -3.50 5.71
C HIS A 64 18.66 -2.91 5.84
N PRO A 65 17.59 -3.72 5.80
CA PRO A 65 16.21 -3.21 5.89
C PRO A 65 15.93 -2.33 7.13
N ARG A 66 16.66 -2.55 8.23
CA ARG A 66 16.53 -1.72 9.44
C ARG A 66 17.08 -0.31 9.29
N ASP A 67 17.99 -0.09 8.34
CA ASP A 67 18.59 1.23 8.07
C ASP A 67 17.73 2.08 7.12
N LEU A 68 16.67 1.51 6.57
CA LEU A 68 15.71 2.20 5.72
C LEU A 68 14.80 3.13 6.56
N SER A 69 14.41 4.26 5.99
CA SER A 69 13.33 5.10 6.53
C SER A 69 11.98 4.36 6.50
N GLU A 70 10.98 4.85 7.24
CA GLU A 70 9.63 4.26 7.22
C GLU A 70 9.06 4.18 5.79
N GLY A 71 9.19 5.25 5.01
CA GLY A 71 8.76 5.29 3.61
C GLY A 71 9.50 4.29 2.73
N GLN A 72 10.80 4.16 2.90
CA GLN A 72 11.60 3.19 2.16
C GLN A 72 11.25 1.75 2.52
N ARG A 73 10.99 1.45 3.81
CA ARG A 73 10.51 0.12 4.25
C ARG A 73 9.15 -0.20 3.65
N LEU A 74 8.23 0.77 3.62
CA LEU A 74 6.94 0.61 2.96
C LEU A 74 7.10 0.28 1.48
N LEU A 75 7.94 1.00 0.74
CA LEU A 75 8.15 0.75 -0.70
C LEU A 75 8.83 -0.59 -0.97
N LEU A 76 9.75 -1.03 -0.10
CA LEU A 76 10.33 -2.38 -0.17
C LEU A 76 9.25 -3.44 0.09
N ALA A 77 8.46 -3.32 1.16
CA ALA A 77 7.37 -4.24 1.48
C ALA A 77 6.33 -4.30 0.34
N LEU A 78 5.99 -3.16 -0.24
CA LEU A 78 5.09 -3.10 -1.40
C LEU A 78 5.70 -3.82 -2.62
N SER A 79 7.01 -3.67 -2.87
CA SER A 79 7.71 -4.38 -3.96
C SER A 79 7.68 -5.90 -3.76
N ILE A 80 7.86 -6.37 -2.52
CA ILE A 80 7.78 -7.79 -2.13
C ILE A 80 6.38 -8.33 -2.43
N VAL A 81 5.35 -7.63 -1.96
CA VAL A 81 3.95 -8.02 -2.17
C VAL A 81 3.60 -8.05 -3.66
N LEU A 82 4.01 -7.05 -4.42
CA LEU A 82 3.72 -6.92 -5.85
C LEU A 82 4.48 -7.94 -6.71
N ALA A 83 5.58 -8.51 -6.23
CA ALA A 83 6.31 -9.56 -6.96
C ALA A 83 5.42 -10.76 -7.29
N ALA A 84 4.48 -11.12 -6.41
CA ALA A 84 3.48 -12.17 -6.64
C ALA A 84 2.38 -11.79 -7.66
N ARG A 85 2.32 -10.53 -8.11
CA ARG A 85 1.28 -9.98 -8.99
C ARG A 85 -0.15 -10.25 -8.48
N PRO A 86 -0.48 -9.84 -7.25
CA PRO A 86 -1.78 -10.10 -6.65
C PRO A 86 -2.87 -9.35 -7.41
N GLN A 87 -4.07 -9.96 -7.50
CA GLN A 87 -5.24 -9.29 -8.07
C GLN A 87 -5.78 -8.18 -7.15
N VAL A 88 -5.65 -8.38 -5.83
CA VAL A 88 -6.07 -7.45 -4.78
C VAL A 88 -4.87 -7.09 -3.93
N VAL A 89 -4.64 -5.79 -3.72
CA VAL A 89 -3.61 -5.26 -2.83
C VAL A 89 -4.31 -4.60 -1.64
N LEU A 90 -4.02 -5.07 -0.46
CA LEU A 90 -4.52 -4.54 0.81
C LEU A 90 -3.39 -3.76 1.50
N LEU A 91 -3.69 -2.57 2.01
CA LEU A 91 -2.75 -1.78 2.80
C LEU A 91 -3.43 -1.34 4.10
N ASP A 92 -2.72 -1.53 5.21
CA ASP A 92 -3.19 -1.14 6.53
C ASP A 92 -2.35 0.04 7.05
N GLU A 93 -2.99 1.20 7.24
CA GLU A 93 -2.40 2.47 7.71
C GLU A 93 -1.05 2.85 7.05
N PRO A 94 -0.93 2.79 5.71
CA PRO A 94 0.37 2.90 5.02
C PRO A 94 0.98 4.31 5.08
N THR A 95 0.27 5.33 5.54
CA THR A 95 0.79 6.71 5.66
C THR A 95 1.40 7.02 7.01
N ARG A 96 1.36 6.08 7.95
CA ARG A 96 1.91 6.29 9.29
C ARG A 96 3.42 6.55 9.23
N GLY A 97 3.85 7.67 9.83
CA GLY A 97 5.26 8.05 9.89
C GLY A 97 5.85 8.59 8.57
N LEU A 98 5.04 8.74 7.51
CA LEU A 98 5.51 9.28 6.24
C LEU A 98 5.49 10.80 6.23
N ASP A 99 6.49 11.40 5.60
CA ASP A 99 6.49 12.81 5.23
C ASP A 99 5.59 13.07 4.00
N TYR A 100 5.28 14.34 3.76
CA TYR A 100 4.39 14.74 2.67
C TYR A 100 4.86 14.29 1.27
N PRO A 101 6.15 14.45 0.89
CA PRO A 101 6.64 13.94 -0.40
C PRO A 101 6.45 12.43 -0.58
N THR A 102 6.69 11.64 0.47
CA THR A 102 6.51 10.19 0.44
C THR A 102 5.04 9.80 0.33
N LYS A 103 4.13 10.53 1.02
CA LYS A 103 2.68 10.33 0.86
C LYS A 103 2.21 10.61 -0.57
N ALA A 104 2.65 11.72 -1.17
CA ALA A 104 2.31 12.04 -2.56
C ALA A 104 2.83 10.97 -3.54
N ARG A 105 4.02 10.42 -3.29
CA ARG A 105 4.56 9.30 -4.07
C ARG A 105 3.73 8.04 -3.91
N LEU A 106 3.34 7.70 -2.69
CA LEU A 106 2.45 6.56 -2.41
C LEU A 106 1.11 6.72 -3.14
N SER A 107 0.51 7.91 -3.06
CA SER A 107 -0.74 8.25 -3.76
C SER A 107 -0.64 7.94 -5.27
N ALA A 108 0.43 8.40 -5.92
CA ALA A 108 0.67 8.12 -7.33
C ALA A 108 0.82 6.61 -7.61
N ILE A 109 1.58 5.89 -6.81
CA ILE A 109 1.77 4.43 -6.94
C ILE A 109 0.44 3.68 -6.82
N LEU A 110 -0.41 4.05 -5.85
CA LEU A 110 -1.72 3.40 -5.65
C LEU A 110 -2.65 3.63 -6.84
N ARG A 111 -2.63 4.83 -7.44
CA ARG A 111 -3.37 5.13 -8.67
C ARG A 111 -2.85 4.32 -9.85
N ASP A 112 -1.54 4.26 -10.06
CA ASP A 112 -0.93 3.47 -11.14
C ASP A 112 -1.27 1.97 -11.02
N LEU A 113 -1.31 1.43 -9.79
CA LEU A 113 -1.74 0.05 -9.53
C LEU A 113 -3.19 -0.17 -9.93
N ALA A 114 -4.10 0.73 -9.54
CA ALA A 114 -5.51 0.66 -9.91
C ALA A 114 -5.70 0.75 -11.43
N ASP A 115 -5.01 1.67 -12.10
CA ASP A 115 -5.05 1.85 -13.56
C ASP A 115 -4.47 0.64 -14.31
N SER A 116 -3.53 -0.08 -13.67
CA SER A 116 -2.96 -1.33 -14.19
C SER A 116 -3.86 -2.57 -13.97
N GLY A 117 -5.02 -2.39 -13.35
CA GLY A 117 -6.04 -3.43 -13.16
C GLY A 117 -5.99 -4.17 -11.83
N HIS A 118 -5.19 -3.71 -10.86
CA HIS A 118 -5.26 -4.21 -9.48
C HIS A 118 -6.47 -3.61 -8.75
N ALA A 119 -7.15 -4.42 -7.94
CA ALA A 119 -8.06 -3.88 -6.95
C ALA A 119 -7.26 -3.47 -5.72
N VAL A 120 -7.31 -2.18 -5.34
CA VAL A 120 -6.60 -1.66 -4.17
C VAL A 120 -7.59 -1.36 -3.06
N ALA A 121 -7.36 -1.91 -1.88
CA ALA A 121 -8.14 -1.59 -0.69
C ALA A 121 -7.21 -1.06 0.41
N LEU A 122 -7.59 0.07 0.98
CA LEU A 122 -6.80 0.85 1.91
C LEU A 122 -7.58 1.06 3.20
N ALA A 123 -7.07 0.59 4.32
CA ALA A 123 -7.57 0.95 5.64
C ALA A 123 -6.73 2.11 6.18
N THR A 124 -7.34 3.27 6.43
CA THR A 124 -6.62 4.45 6.92
C THR A 124 -7.55 5.49 7.54
N HIS A 125 -7.00 6.31 8.41
CA HIS A 125 -7.63 7.53 8.92
C HIS A 125 -7.11 8.80 8.20
N ASP A 126 -6.23 8.67 7.21
CA ASP A 126 -5.67 9.80 6.43
C ASP A 126 -6.67 10.23 5.35
N VAL A 127 -7.48 11.22 5.69
CA VAL A 127 -8.56 11.73 4.81
C VAL A 127 -7.99 12.35 3.52
N GLU A 128 -6.79 12.95 3.59
CA GLU A 128 -6.16 13.58 2.41
C GLU A 128 -5.77 12.50 1.41
N LEU A 129 -5.12 11.42 1.87
CA LEU A 129 -4.81 10.28 1.01
C LEU A 129 -6.07 9.68 0.39
N VAL A 130 -7.13 9.48 1.18
CA VAL A 130 -8.41 8.94 0.68
C VAL A 130 -9.00 9.85 -0.39
N ALA A 131 -9.02 11.16 -0.16
CA ALA A 131 -9.55 12.13 -1.12
C ALA A 131 -8.78 12.15 -2.45
N GLU A 132 -7.46 11.92 -2.41
CA GLU A 132 -6.60 11.91 -3.58
C GLU A 132 -6.61 10.59 -4.35
N THR A 133 -6.81 9.45 -3.65
CA THR A 133 -6.57 8.12 -4.24
C THR A 133 -7.81 7.26 -4.40
N ALA A 134 -8.80 7.36 -3.51
CA ALA A 134 -9.90 6.41 -3.48
C ALA A 134 -11.05 6.81 -4.41
N ASP A 135 -11.56 5.86 -5.19
CA ASP A 135 -12.79 6.05 -5.97
C ASP A 135 -14.04 5.88 -5.10
N ARG A 136 -13.95 5.02 -4.10
CA ARG A 136 -15.04 4.70 -3.17
C ARG A 136 -14.52 4.60 -1.74
N VAL A 137 -15.37 4.98 -0.81
CA VAL A 137 -15.09 4.94 0.64
C VAL A 137 -16.15 4.14 1.36
N ALA A 138 -15.72 3.36 2.36
CA ALA A 138 -16.56 2.78 3.40
C ALA A 138 -16.08 3.31 4.75
N MET A 139 -16.93 4.01 5.47
CA MET A 139 -16.61 4.58 6.78
C MET A 139 -17.12 3.67 7.88
N LEU A 140 -16.20 3.24 8.74
CA LEU A 140 -16.49 2.40 9.89
C LEU A 140 -16.32 3.19 11.19
N ALA A 141 -17.26 3.07 12.11
CA ALA A 141 -17.16 3.60 13.47
C ALA A 141 -17.83 2.62 14.44
N ASP A 142 -17.19 2.36 15.56
CA ASP A 142 -17.69 1.45 16.63
C ASP A 142 -18.10 0.06 16.12
N GLY A 143 -17.41 -0.43 15.06
CA GLY A 143 -17.71 -1.73 14.46
C GLY A 143 -18.89 -1.73 13.49
N GLU A 144 -19.49 -0.58 13.20
CA GLU A 144 -20.61 -0.43 12.28
C GLU A 144 -20.21 0.34 11.01
N LEU A 145 -20.88 0.02 9.89
CA LEU A 145 -20.74 0.77 8.65
C LEU A 145 -21.61 2.03 8.72
N VAL A 146 -20.96 3.20 8.85
CA VAL A 146 -21.65 4.49 9.02
C VAL A 146 -22.05 5.10 7.67
N ALA A 147 -21.14 4.99 6.68
CA ALA A 147 -21.38 5.51 5.33
C ALA A 147 -20.59 4.71 4.30
N GLN A 148 -21.09 4.66 3.08
CA GLN A 148 -20.35 4.11 1.94
C GLN A 148 -20.82 4.74 0.63
N GLY A 149 -19.91 4.90 -0.33
CA GLY A 149 -20.25 5.46 -1.63
C GLY A 149 -19.05 5.96 -2.41
N PRO A 150 -19.28 6.69 -3.50
CA PRO A 150 -18.24 7.46 -4.17
C PRO A 150 -17.54 8.40 -3.18
N THR A 151 -16.23 8.57 -3.32
CA THR A 151 -15.44 9.39 -2.39
C THR A 151 -15.95 10.83 -2.30
N SER A 152 -16.31 11.43 -3.43
CA SER A 152 -16.92 12.77 -3.49
C SER A 152 -18.13 12.92 -2.58
N ASP A 153 -19.00 11.93 -2.59
CA ASP A 153 -20.28 11.98 -1.87
C ASP A 153 -20.09 11.81 -0.36
N VAL A 154 -19.21 10.85 0.02
CA VAL A 154 -18.96 10.55 1.44
C VAL A 154 -18.17 11.67 2.11
N ILE A 155 -17.15 12.25 1.43
CA ILE A 155 -16.33 13.33 2.00
C ILE A 155 -17.11 14.63 2.14
N THR A 156 -17.96 14.97 1.16
CA THR A 156 -18.73 16.23 1.21
C THR A 156 -19.92 16.17 2.15
N SER A 157 -20.53 15.00 2.36
CA SER A 157 -21.69 14.82 3.22
C SER A 157 -21.36 14.67 4.71
N SER A 158 -20.09 14.35 5.05
CA SER A 158 -19.69 14.11 6.44
C SER A 158 -18.95 15.32 7.05
N PRO A 159 -19.51 15.95 8.09
CA PRO A 159 -18.84 17.04 8.83
C PRO A 159 -17.51 16.62 9.47
N LEU A 160 -17.31 15.32 9.71
CA LEU A 160 -16.11 14.74 10.31
C LEU A 160 -14.95 14.64 9.33
N PHE A 161 -15.23 14.65 8.02
CA PHE A 161 -14.25 14.41 6.95
C PHE A 161 -14.12 15.58 5.97
N SER A 162 -14.59 16.78 6.33
CA SER A 162 -14.29 17.95 5.48
C SER A 162 -12.79 18.16 5.42
N PRO A 163 -12.12 17.93 4.28
CA PRO A 163 -10.72 18.28 4.11
C PRO A 163 -10.51 19.74 4.48
N GLN A 164 -9.35 20.08 5.04
CA GLN A 164 -9.05 21.48 5.42
C GLN A 164 -9.25 22.46 4.24
N VAL A 165 -9.06 21.98 3.02
CA VAL A 165 -9.28 22.73 1.77
C VAL A 165 -10.75 23.10 1.57
N THR A 166 -11.69 22.24 1.95
CA THR A 166 -13.13 22.56 1.82
C THR A 166 -13.57 23.62 2.82
N LYS A 167 -12.87 23.76 3.96
CA LYS A 167 -13.14 24.81 4.96
C LYS A 167 -12.67 26.21 4.50
N VAL A 168 -11.76 26.27 3.54
CA VAL A 168 -11.21 27.54 3.03
C VAL A 168 -12.02 28.07 1.84
N VAL A 169 -12.78 27.23 1.16
CA VAL A 169 -13.51 27.57 -0.08
C VAL A 169 -15.03 27.68 0.13
N ALA A 170 -15.56 27.35 1.30
CA ALA A 170 -16.97 27.59 1.61
C ALA A 170 -17.20 29.07 1.93
N PRO A 171 -18.11 29.77 1.23
CA PRO A 171 -18.44 31.17 1.48
C PRO A 171 -19.12 31.39 2.83
#